data_e50077c2e5d5c14acb84648c29ca52c4
#
_entry.id   e50077c2e5d5c14acb84648c29ca52c4
#
_cell.length_a   1.000
_cell.length_b   1.000
_cell.length_c   1.000
_cell.angle_alpha   90.00
_cell.angle_beta   90.00
_cell.angle_gamma   90.00
#
_symmetry.space_group_name_H-M   'P 1'
#
loop_
_entity.id
_entity.type
_entity.pdbx_description
1 polymer ?
#
loop_
_entity_poly.entity_id
_entity_poly.type
_entity_poly.pdbx_seq_one_letter_code
_entity_poly.pdbx_strand_id
1 'polypeptide(L)'
;MKGIPDVKVKRETLTLEEAETLAKTPCENEVLKRAFFFAVLTGIRLCDIHDLTWGEITQTGSGWRVDFTQRKTHVVDYLPINEQAYSLCGERGEPDRRVFEGLTGSSWISRPLKKWIEASGIKKHITFHCSRHTFATLQLERDTDIYTIKGMLGHTNVKTTQIYAHIVDKSKRNAADVIHIDYLDAVDAPKESIAAI
;
A
#
# COMPACT_ATOMS: atom_id res chain seq x y z
N MET A 1 -1.62 7.19 39.23
CA MET A 1 -2.36 6.58 38.11
C MET A 1 -1.36 5.81 37.25
N LYS A 2 -1.45 4.48 37.20
CA LYS A 2 -0.59 3.66 36.32
C LYS A 2 -1.09 3.84 34.88
N GLY A 3 -0.25 4.37 34.01
CA GLY A 3 -0.54 4.49 32.58
C GLY A 3 -0.82 3.11 32.00
N ILE A 4 -1.89 2.99 31.20
CA ILE A 4 -2.20 1.80 30.42
C ILE A 4 -1.01 1.57 29.47
N PRO A 5 -0.38 0.39 29.47
CA PRO A 5 0.72 0.12 28.56
C PRO A 5 0.24 0.24 27.13
N ASP A 6 0.97 1.02 26.33
CA ASP A 6 0.72 1.21 24.90
C ASP A 6 0.99 -0.12 24.19
N VAL A 7 -0.02 -0.96 24.09
CA VAL A 7 0.05 -2.23 23.34
C VAL A 7 0.20 -1.86 21.88
N LYS A 8 1.42 -1.89 21.38
CA LYS A 8 1.71 -1.76 19.94
C LYS A 8 1.01 -2.92 19.21
N VAL A 9 -0.21 -2.70 18.78
CA VAL A 9 -0.93 -3.66 17.95
C VAL A 9 -0.14 -3.79 16.65
N LYS A 10 0.52 -4.93 16.46
CA LYS A 10 1.21 -5.25 15.20
C LYS A 10 0.16 -5.29 14.10
N ARG A 11 0.25 -4.38 13.15
CA ARG A 11 -0.65 -4.35 12.00
C ARG A 11 -0.14 -5.35 10.98
N GLU A 12 -0.97 -6.34 10.67
CA GLU A 12 -0.60 -7.34 9.68
C GLU A 12 -0.66 -6.75 8.27
N THR A 13 0.35 -7.12 7.48
CA THR A 13 0.49 -6.77 6.06
C THR A 13 0.87 -8.01 5.27
N LEU A 14 0.57 -8.02 3.98
CA LEU A 14 1.06 -9.05 3.07
C LEU A 14 2.46 -8.66 2.56
N THR A 15 3.34 -9.65 2.44
CA THR A 15 4.52 -9.50 1.59
C THR A 15 4.11 -9.53 0.12
N LEU A 16 5.02 -9.17 -0.79
CA LEU A 16 4.74 -9.26 -2.22
C LEU A 16 4.41 -10.71 -2.64
N GLU A 17 5.18 -11.69 -2.14
CA GLU A 17 4.97 -13.12 -2.42
C GLU A 17 3.63 -13.63 -1.90
N GLU A 18 3.24 -13.18 -0.69
CA GLU A 18 1.92 -13.51 -0.14
C GLU A 18 0.80 -12.88 -0.97
N ALA A 19 0.97 -11.64 -1.43
CA ALA A 19 0.00 -10.97 -2.29
C ALA A 19 -0.14 -11.70 -3.65
N GLU A 20 0.97 -12.13 -4.24
CA GLU A 20 0.98 -12.93 -5.48
C GLU A 20 0.31 -14.30 -5.28
N THR A 21 0.58 -14.97 -4.16
CA THR A 21 -0.03 -16.24 -3.81
C THR A 21 -1.55 -16.07 -3.66
N LEU A 22 -1.98 -15.03 -2.96
CA LEU A 22 -3.39 -14.69 -2.80
C LEU A 22 -4.06 -14.36 -4.13
N ALA A 23 -3.37 -13.65 -5.03
CA ALA A 23 -3.89 -13.33 -6.36
C ALA A 23 -4.15 -14.59 -7.20
N LYS A 24 -3.29 -15.60 -7.09
CA LYS A 24 -3.46 -16.90 -7.77
C LYS A 24 -4.54 -17.79 -7.14
N THR A 25 -4.89 -17.53 -5.87
CA THR A 25 -5.90 -18.32 -5.15
C THR A 25 -7.31 -17.98 -5.66
N PRO A 26 -8.13 -18.99 -6.03
CA PRO A 26 -9.52 -18.77 -6.39
C PRO A 26 -10.30 -18.09 -5.26
N CYS A 27 -11.13 -17.13 -5.61
CA CYS A 27 -12.03 -16.44 -4.67
C CYS A 27 -13.47 -16.59 -5.15
N GLU A 28 -14.36 -17.04 -4.28
CA GLU A 28 -15.79 -17.20 -4.63
C GLU A 28 -16.46 -15.83 -4.93
N ASN A 29 -15.90 -14.76 -4.41
CA ASN A 29 -16.39 -13.40 -4.62
C ASN A 29 -15.36 -12.59 -5.43
N GLU A 30 -15.52 -12.60 -6.75
CA GLU A 30 -14.62 -11.92 -7.69
C GLU A 30 -14.61 -10.38 -7.48
N VAL A 31 -15.73 -9.80 -7.08
CA VAL A 31 -15.79 -8.35 -6.80
C VAL A 31 -14.96 -8.01 -5.56
N LEU A 32 -15.04 -8.84 -4.52
CA LEU A 32 -14.19 -8.71 -3.33
C LEU A 32 -12.70 -8.82 -3.71
N LYS A 33 -12.34 -9.81 -4.52
CA LYS A 33 -10.95 -10.04 -4.96
C LYS A 33 -10.41 -8.82 -5.71
N ARG A 34 -11.14 -8.33 -6.70
CA ARG A 34 -10.77 -7.15 -7.48
C ARG A 34 -10.64 -5.90 -6.60
N ALA A 35 -11.62 -5.65 -5.73
CA ALA A 35 -11.61 -4.50 -4.81
C ALA A 35 -10.46 -4.58 -3.80
N PHE A 36 -10.14 -5.77 -3.28
CA PHE A 36 -9.03 -5.96 -2.35
C PHE A 36 -7.68 -5.63 -3.01
N PHE A 37 -7.42 -6.15 -4.22
CA PHE A 37 -6.20 -5.85 -4.94
C PHE A 37 -6.15 -4.42 -5.45
N PHE A 38 -7.28 -3.84 -5.82
CA PHE A 38 -7.35 -2.40 -6.09
C PHE A 38 -6.90 -1.59 -4.87
N ALA A 39 -7.34 -1.96 -3.66
CA ALA A 39 -6.87 -1.33 -2.42
C ALA A 39 -5.38 -1.60 -2.12
N VAL A 40 -4.84 -2.78 -2.47
CA VAL A 40 -3.40 -3.10 -2.36
C VAL A 40 -2.56 -2.24 -3.30
N LEU A 41 -3.07 -1.90 -4.47
CA LEU A 41 -2.34 -1.12 -5.49
C LEU A 41 -2.50 0.40 -5.33
N THR A 42 -3.56 0.86 -4.66
CA THR A 42 -3.90 2.29 -4.59
C THR A 42 -3.87 2.86 -3.17
N GLY A 43 -4.02 2.00 -2.16
CA GLY A 43 -4.17 2.43 -0.77
C GLY A 43 -5.53 3.05 -0.44
N ILE A 44 -6.52 3.07 -1.34
CA ILE A 44 -7.85 3.64 -1.11
C ILE A 44 -8.59 2.83 -0.03
N ARG A 45 -9.40 3.51 0.79
CA ARG A 45 -10.16 2.85 1.87
C ARG A 45 -11.35 2.08 1.32
N LEU A 46 -11.76 1.01 2.03
CA LEU A 46 -12.94 0.22 1.65
C LEU A 46 -14.19 1.07 1.43
N CYS A 47 -14.45 2.06 2.29
CA CYS A 47 -15.62 2.92 2.15
C CYS A 47 -15.59 3.75 0.87
N ASP A 48 -14.40 4.21 0.47
CA ASP A 48 -14.22 5.01 -0.74
C ASP A 48 -14.30 4.10 -1.98
N ILE A 49 -13.74 2.88 -1.94
CA ILE A 49 -13.86 1.87 -3.03
C ILE A 49 -15.31 1.42 -3.20
N HIS A 50 -16.04 1.24 -2.09
CA HIS A 50 -17.44 0.79 -2.12
C HIS A 50 -18.33 1.76 -2.89
N ASP A 51 -18.06 3.05 -2.79
CA ASP A 51 -18.87 4.09 -3.42
C ASP A 51 -18.25 4.69 -4.67
N LEU A 52 -17.04 4.23 -5.06
CA LEU A 52 -16.34 4.69 -6.25
C LEU A 52 -17.19 4.48 -7.51
N THR A 53 -17.39 5.55 -8.28
CA THR A 53 -18.13 5.55 -9.53
C THR A 53 -17.22 5.65 -10.75
N TRP A 54 -17.74 5.28 -11.92
CA TRP A 54 -16.98 5.39 -13.17
C TRP A 54 -16.71 6.83 -13.57
N GLY A 55 -17.54 7.78 -13.14
CA GLY A 55 -17.31 9.21 -13.36
C GLY A 55 -16.10 9.76 -12.62
N GLU A 56 -15.68 9.09 -11.53
CA GLU A 56 -14.49 9.46 -10.74
C GLU A 56 -13.19 8.86 -11.29
N ILE A 57 -13.25 8.03 -12.34
CA ILE A 57 -12.07 7.47 -13.00
C ILE A 57 -11.86 8.17 -14.34
N THR A 58 -10.77 8.92 -14.45
CA THR A 58 -10.45 9.70 -15.65
C THR A 58 -9.13 9.25 -16.26
N GLN A 59 -9.10 9.25 -17.60
CA GLN A 59 -7.87 9.05 -18.36
C GLN A 59 -7.21 10.40 -18.59
N THR A 60 -5.91 10.46 -18.35
CA THR A 60 -5.09 11.66 -18.58
C THR A 60 -3.98 11.34 -19.60
N GLY A 61 -3.25 12.33 -20.06
CA GLY A 61 -2.09 12.10 -20.93
C GLY A 61 -0.97 11.27 -20.31
N SER A 62 -0.96 11.11 -18.95
CA SER A 62 0.03 10.35 -18.20
C SER A 62 -0.50 9.01 -17.63
N GLY A 63 -1.72 8.59 -18.00
CA GLY A 63 -2.34 7.37 -17.53
C GLY A 63 -3.70 7.60 -16.85
N TRP A 64 -4.05 6.77 -15.88
CA TRP A 64 -5.32 6.82 -15.18
C TRP A 64 -5.21 7.52 -13.84
N ARG A 65 -6.30 8.13 -13.39
CA ARG A 65 -6.42 8.67 -12.04
C ARG A 65 -7.84 8.48 -11.49
N VAL A 66 -7.95 8.41 -10.18
CA VAL A 66 -9.21 8.49 -9.45
C VAL A 66 -9.33 9.91 -8.89
N ASP A 67 -10.42 10.60 -9.24
CA ASP A 67 -10.78 11.91 -8.70
C ASP A 67 -11.88 11.68 -7.65
N PHE A 68 -11.63 11.96 -6.37
CA PHE A 68 -12.59 11.70 -5.32
C PHE A 68 -12.59 12.77 -4.24
N THR A 69 -13.74 12.95 -3.61
CA THR A 69 -13.85 13.78 -2.41
C THR A 69 -13.71 12.89 -1.19
N GLN A 70 -12.64 13.07 -0.44
CA GLN A 70 -12.43 12.30 0.79
C GLN A 70 -13.59 12.52 1.76
N ARG A 71 -14.34 11.48 2.10
CA ARG A 71 -15.53 11.56 2.99
C ARG A 71 -15.22 12.17 4.34
N LYS A 72 -14.03 11.91 4.89
CA LYS A 72 -13.67 12.36 6.24
C LYS A 72 -13.19 13.81 6.30
N THR A 73 -12.58 14.30 5.23
CA THR A 73 -11.94 15.63 5.20
C THR A 73 -12.63 16.60 4.25
N HIS A 74 -13.56 16.12 3.41
CA HIS A 74 -14.19 16.85 2.32
C HIS A 74 -13.22 17.55 1.35
N VAL A 75 -11.97 17.11 1.33
CA VAL A 75 -10.96 17.60 0.39
C VAL A 75 -11.14 16.85 -0.92
N VAL A 76 -11.24 17.60 -2.01
CA VAL A 76 -11.13 17.06 -3.37
C VAL A 76 -9.66 16.68 -3.58
N ASP A 77 -9.43 15.44 -3.89
CA ASP A 77 -8.09 14.90 -4.08
C ASP A 77 -8.08 14.02 -5.32
N TYR A 78 -6.93 13.81 -5.89
CA TYR A 78 -6.77 12.88 -6.99
C TYR A 78 -5.65 11.90 -6.69
N LEU A 79 -5.81 10.67 -7.14
CA LEU A 79 -4.82 9.63 -7.00
C LEU A 79 -4.49 9.03 -8.37
N PRO A 80 -3.26 9.19 -8.88
CA PRO A 80 -2.81 8.44 -10.05
C PRO A 80 -2.85 6.94 -9.77
N ILE A 81 -3.38 6.18 -10.70
CA ILE A 81 -3.42 4.71 -10.64
C ILE A 81 -2.74 4.12 -11.89
N ASN A 82 -2.10 2.97 -11.72
CA ASN A 82 -1.46 2.29 -12.83
C ASN A 82 -2.47 1.44 -13.64
N GLU A 83 -2.05 0.97 -14.80
CA GLU A 83 -2.87 0.14 -15.69
C GLU A 83 -3.38 -1.13 -15.00
N GLN A 84 -2.58 -1.73 -14.11
CA GLN A 84 -2.99 -2.91 -13.36
C GLN A 84 -4.14 -2.61 -12.40
N ALA A 85 -4.10 -1.47 -11.70
CA ALA A 85 -5.20 -1.05 -10.84
C ALA A 85 -6.45 -0.74 -11.69
N TYR A 86 -6.28 -0.07 -12.83
CA TYR A 86 -7.40 0.20 -13.73
C TYR A 86 -8.04 -1.09 -14.27
N SER A 87 -7.25 -2.08 -14.66
CA SER A 87 -7.76 -3.37 -15.14
C SER A 87 -8.64 -4.12 -14.12
N LEU A 88 -8.38 -3.92 -12.81
CA LEU A 88 -9.20 -4.48 -11.75
C LEU A 88 -10.59 -3.84 -11.64
N CYS A 89 -10.79 -2.66 -12.21
CA CYS A 89 -12.11 -2.02 -12.26
C CYS A 89 -13.09 -2.82 -13.15
N GLY A 90 -12.58 -3.51 -14.18
CA GLY A 90 -13.40 -4.26 -15.13
C GLY A 90 -13.87 -3.41 -16.30
N GLU A 91 -14.97 -3.80 -16.94
CA GLU A 91 -15.54 -3.05 -18.06
C GLU A 91 -16.13 -1.73 -17.58
N ARG A 92 -15.86 -0.65 -18.35
CA ARG A 92 -16.34 0.67 -18.02
C ARG A 92 -17.86 0.76 -18.17
N GLY A 93 -18.51 1.16 -17.07
CA GLY A 93 -19.94 1.44 -17.04
C GLY A 93 -20.27 2.93 -17.21
N GLU A 94 -21.55 3.26 -17.06
CA GLU A 94 -22.04 4.62 -17.03
C GLU A 94 -21.43 5.41 -15.85
N PRO A 95 -21.25 6.74 -16.00
CA PRO A 95 -20.50 7.54 -15.01
C PRO A 95 -21.04 7.48 -13.59
N ASP A 96 -22.33 7.30 -13.39
CA ASP A 96 -23.00 7.22 -12.08
C ASP A 96 -22.99 5.82 -11.48
N ARG A 97 -22.61 4.80 -12.26
CA ARG A 97 -22.56 3.41 -11.80
C ARG A 97 -21.31 3.18 -10.96
N ARG A 98 -21.45 2.32 -9.95
CA ARG A 98 -20.32 1.91 -9.12
C ARG A 98 -19.36 1.01 -9.89
N VAL A 99 -18.05 1.23 -9.70
CA VAL A 99 -16.99 0.40 -10.29
C VAL A 99 -17.01 -1.02 -9.73
N PHE A 100 -17.19 -1.14 -8.43
CA PHE A 100 -17.23 -2.44 -7.73
C PHE A 100 -18.67 -2.78 -7.32
N GLU A 101 -19.56 -2.85 -8.31
CA GLU A 101 -20.97 -3.18 -8.08
C GLU A 101 -21.08 -4.57 -7.45
N GLY A 102 -21.89 -4.68 -6.38
CA GLY A 102 -22.01 -5.90 -5.59
C GLY A 102 -20.97 -6.06 -4.47
N LEU A 103 -20.03 -5.12 -4.33
CA LEU A 103 -19.16 -5.08 -3.16
C LEU A 103 -19.98 -4.78 -1.91
N THR A 104 -19.92 -5.68 -0.93
CA THR A 104 -20.66 -5.52 0.31
C THR A 104 -19.91 -4.65 1.32
N GLY A 105 -20.63 -4.03 2.26
CA GLY A 105 -20.02 -3.23 3.33
C GLY A 105 -19.18 -4.05 4.31
N SER A 106 -18.44 -3.36 5.16
CA SER A 106 -17.44 -3.94 6.07
C SER A 106 -17.93 -5.09 6.94
N SER A 107 -19.19 -5.06 7.37
CA SER A 107 -19.78 -6.12 8.21
C SER A 107 -19.93 -7.47 7.49
N TRP A 108 -20.16 -7.44 6.19
CA TRP A 108 -20.42 -8.63 5.38
C TRP A 108 -19.19 -9.14 4.64
N ILE A 109 -18.18 -8.30 4.43
CA ILE A 109 -16.97 -8.63 3.69
C ILE A 109 -15.99 -9.52 4.47
N SER A 110 -16.04 -9.48 5.81
CA SER A 110 -15.03 -10.11 6.68
C SER A 110 -15.01 -11.62 6.56
N ARG A 111 -16.19 -12.26 6.48
CA ARG A 111 -16.30 -13.73 6.39
C ARG A 111 -15.79 -14.28 5.06
N PRO A 112 -16.23 -13.79 3.89
CA PRO A 112 -15.70 -14.26 2.61
C PRO A 112 -14.21 -13.94 2.44
N LEU A 113 -13.73 -12.79 2.92
CA LEU A 113 -12.31 -12.46 2.91
C LEU A 113 -11.50 -13.46 3.73
N LYS A 114 -11.93 -13.77 4.96
CA LYS A 114 -11.27 -14.75 5.81
C LYS A 114 -11.17 -16.11 5.13
N LYS A 115 -12.26 -16.60 4.55
CA LYS A 115 -12.29 -17.89 3.80
C LYS A 115 -11.27 -17.90 2.67
N TRP A 116 -11.18 -16.82 1.91
CA TRP A 116 -10.24 -16.69 0.81
C TRP A 116 -8.78 -16.64 1.28
N ILE A 117 -8.47 -15.90 2.35
CA ILE A 117 -7.13 -15.86 2.98
C ILE A 117 -6.73 -17.25 3.47
N GLU A 118 -7.61 -17.97 4.16
CA GLU A 118 -7.36 -19.33 4.64
C GLU A 118 -7.09 -20.30 3.48
N ALA A 119 -7.82 -20.19 2.39
CA ALA A 119 -7.62 -21.00 1.18
C ALA A 119 -6.25 -20.76 0.52
N SER A 120 -5.68 -19.57 0.66
CA SER A 120 -4.33 -19.26 0.15
C SER A 120 -3.19 -19.83 1.00
N GLY A 121 -3.49 -20.37 2.19
CA GLY A 121 -2.50 -20.86 3.15
C GLY A 121 -1.81 -19.76 3.98
N ILE A 122 -2.16 -18.50 3.79
CA ILE A 122 -1.62 -17.38 4.57
C ILE A 122 -2.11 -17.49 6.03
N LYS A 123 -1.17 -17.46 6.99
CA LYS A 123 -1.47 -17.63 8.42
C LYS A 123 -1.76 -16.31 9.16
N LYS A 124 -1.59 -15.17 8.47
CA LYS A 124 -1.83 -13.85 9.04
C LYS A 124 -3.33 -13.54 9.14
N HIS A 125 -3.72 -12.77 10.15
CA HIS A 125 -5.07 -12.25 10.27
C HIS A 125 -5.26 -11.03 9.36
N ILE A 126 -5.62 -11.27 8.11
CA ILE A 126 -5.80 -10.22 7.10
C ILE A 126 -7.25 -9.76 7.09
N THR A 127 -7.47 -8.48 7.38
CA THR A 127 -8.73 -7.76 7.18
C THR A 127 -8.66 -6.95 5.89
N PHE A 128 -9.78 -6.42 5.42
CA PHE A 128 -9.74 -5.57 4.22
C PHE A 128 -8.84 -4.34 4.43
N HIS A 129 -8.79 -3.79 5.64
CA HIS A 129 -7.92 -2.65 5.94
C HIS A 129 -6.41 -2.99 5.85
N CYS A 130 -6.06 -4.26 5.98
CA CYS A 130 -4.68 -4.71 5.77
C CYS A 130 -4.19 -4.49 4.33
N SER A 131 -5.09 -4.43 3.32
CA SER A 131 -4.72 -4.09 1.94
C SER A 131 -4.04 -2.72 1.86
N ARG A 132 -4.59 -1.73 2.56
CA ARG A 132 -4.03 -0.38 2.63
C ARG A 132 -2.71 -0.33 3.42
N HIS A 133 -2.58 -1.13 4.47
CA HIS A 133 -1.31 -1.30 5.18
C HIS A 133 -0.27 -1.96 4.29
N THR A 134 -0.68 -2.97 3.52
CA THR A 134 0.17 -3.65 2.52
C THR A 134 0.66 -2.66 1.46
N PHE A 135 -0.22 -1.82 0.91
CA PHE A 135 0.18 -0.74 -0.01
C PHE A 135 1.30 0.11 0.58
N ALA A 136 1.09 0.65 1.79
CA ALA A 136 2.09 1.52 2.43
C ALA A 136 3.43 0.81 2.67
N THR A 137 3.38 -0.45 3.11
CA THR A 137 4.57 -1.27 3.37
C THR A 137 5.35 -1.55 2.09
N LEU A 138 4.66 -2.03 1.04
CA LEU A 138 5.29 -2.35 -0.24
C LEU A 138 5.86 -1.11 -0.94
N GLN A 139 5.23 0.05 -0.79
CA GLN A 139 5.77 1.31 -1.31
C GLN A 139 7.06 1.73 -0.59
N LEU A 140 7.09 1.64 0.74
CA LEU A 140 8.29 1.93 1.54
C LEU A 140 9.43 0.95 1.26
N GLU A 141 9.14 -0.33 1.07
CA GLU A 141 10.13 -1.35 0.70
C GLU A 141 10.77 -1.09 -0.67
N ARG A 142 10.13 -0.27 -1.50
CA ARG A 142 10.61 0.19 -2.81
C ARG A 142 11.11 1.63 -2.80
N ASP A 143 11.49 2.13 -1.62
CA ASP A 143 12.09 3.45 -1.40
C ASP A 143 11.19 4.63 -1.79
N THR A 144 9.85 4.42 -1.89
CA THR A 144 8.91 5.53 -2.05
C THR A 144 8.93 6.40 -0.79
N ASP A 145 9.08 7.71 -0.98
CA ASP A 145 9.13 8.67 0.11
C ASP A 145 7.86 8.65 0.98
N ILE A 146 8.04 8.74 2.29
CA ILE A 146 6.96 8.66 3.28
C ILE A 146 5.92 9.80 3.15
N TYR A 147 6.33 10.98 2.68
CA TYR A 147 5.40 12.10 2.47
C TYR A 147 4.57 11.88 1.21
N THR A 148 5.14 11.28 0.18
CA THR A 148 4.42 10.82 -1.01
C THR A 148 3.36 9.78 -0.62
N ILE A 149 3.73 8.76 0.16
CA ILE A 149 2.80 7.74 0.66
C ILE A 149 1.73 8.38 1.55
N LYS A 150 2.10 9.30 2.42
CA LYS A 150 1.15 10.08 3.23
C LYS A 150 0.11 10.77 2.34
N GLY A 151 0.56 11.45 1.27
CA GLY A 151 -0.31 12.09 0.28
C GLY A 151 -1.25 11.08 -0.37
N MET A 152 -0.73 10.01 -0.96
CA MET A 152 -1.51 8.94 -1.60
C MET A 152 -2.55 8.32 -0.66
N LEU A 153 -2.22 8.18 0.62
CA LEU A 153 -3.15 7.69 1.63
C LEU A 153 -4.14 8.76 2.14
N GLY A 154 -3.98 10.02 1.79
CA GLY A 154 -4.80 11.11 2.32
C GLY A 154 -4.73 11.21 3.85
N HIS A 155 -3.55 11.02 4.43
CA HIS A 155 -3.32 11.19 5.87
C HIS A 155 -3.05 12.65 6.18
N THR A 156 -3.88 13.28 7.01
CA THR A 156 -3.66 14.66 7.47
C THR A 156 -2.41 14.77 8.36
N ASN A 157 -2.10 13.73 9.14
CA ASN A 157 -0.96 13.70 10.04
C ASN A 157 0.06 12.61 9.64
N VAL A 158 1.33 13.01 9.48
CA VAL A 158 2.43 12.09 9.17
C VAL A 158 2.60 10.98 10.23
N LYS A 159 2.28 11.26 11.50
CA LYS A 159 2.32 10.25 12.58
C LYS A 159 1.51 9.00 12.25
N THR A 160 0.43 9.14 11.49
CA THR A 160 -0.38 8.01 11.03
C THR A 160 0.39 7.13 10.03
N THR A 161 1.34 7.68 9.29
CA THR A 161 2.19 6.96 8.35
C THR A 161 3.48 6.47 9.03
N GLN A 162 3.93 7.12 10.10
CA GLN A 162 5.13 6.73 10.88
C GLN A 162 5.01 5.36 11.57
N ILE A 163 3.81 4.78 11.65
CA ILE A 163 3.66 3.39 12.12
C ILE A 163 4.46 2.39 11.27
N TYR A 164 4.79 2.77 10.03
CA TYR A 164 5.63 1.99 9.11
C TYR A 164 7.12 2.37 9.20
N ALA A 165 7.51 3.28 10.12
CA ALA A 165 8.87 3.80 10.21
C ALA A 165 9.95 2.73 10.46
N HIS A 166 9.58 1.57 11.03
CA HIS A 166 10.49 0.45 11.22
C HIS A 166 11.01 -0.16 9.89
N ILE A 167 10.31 0.11 8.77
CA ILE A 167 10.71 -0.32 7.41
C ILE A 167 11.77 0.62 6.85
N VAL A 168 11.78 1.89 7.30
CA VAL A 168 12.72 2.95 6.85
C VAL A 168 14.18 2.67 7.25
N ASP A 169 14.43 1.79 8.22
CA ASP A 169 15.80 1.47 8.64
C ASP A 169 16.61 0.76 7.55
N LYS A 170 15.97 0.03 6.63
CA LYS A 170 16.62 -0.52 5.44
C LYS A 170 16.99 0.60 4.45
N SER A 171 16.09 1.56 4.25
CA SER A 171 16.32 2.70 3.35
C SER A 171 17.43 3.63 3.87
N LYS A 172 17.69 3.71 5.20
CA LYS A 172 18.82 4.47 5.74
C LYS A 172 20.16 3.90 5.32
N ARG A 173 20.31 2.58 5.25
CA ARG A 173 21.55 1.93 4.75
C ARG A 173 21.73 2.24 3.27
N ASN A 174 20.70 2.05 2.46
CA ASN A 174 20.76 2.39 1.04
C ASN A 174 21.11 3.88 0.82
N ALA A 175 20.53 4.78 1.62
CA ALA A 175 20.83 6.21 1.54
C ALA A 175 22.27 6.57 1.92
N ALA A 176 22.90 5.82 2.81
CA ALA A 176 24.31 6.00 3.15
C ALA A 176 25.23 5.68 1.98
N ASP A 177 24.83 4.72 1.13
CA ASP A 177 25.63 4.27 -0.02
C ASP A 177 25.35 5.09 -1.30
N VAL A 178 24.36 5.98 -1.30
CA VAL A 178 23.99 6.79 -2.48
C VAL A 178 25.06 7.82 -2.85
N ILE A 179 25.75 8.39 -1.84
CA ILE A 179 26.80 9.38 -2.07
C ILE A 179 28.15 8.69 -1.98
N HIS A 180 28.77 8.50 -3.12
CA HIS A 180 30.11 7.98 -3.25
C HIS A 180 31.00 9.02 -3.93
N ILE A 181 32.20 9.25 -3.40
CA ILE A 181 33.16 10.22 -3.94
C ILE A 181 34.45 9.46 -4.23
N ASP A 182 34.60 9.05 -5.50
CA ASP A 182 35.73 8.19 -5.98
C ASP A 182 37.11 8.66 -5.57
N TYR A 183 37.30 9.99 -5.48
CA TYR A 183 38.58 10.59 -5.07
C TYR A 183 38.97 10.23 -3.62
N LEU A 184 38.00 10.03 -2.73
CA LEU A 184 38.27 9.72 -1.32
C LEU A 184 38.74 8.27 -1.12
N ASP A 185 38.35 7.35 -1.99
CA ASP A 185 38.81 5.94 -1.95
C ASP A 185 40.32 5.82 -2.20
N ALA A 186 40.87 6.76 -2.93
CA ALA A 186 42.32 6.78 -3.25
C ALA A 186 43.19 7.36 -2.12
N VAL A 187 42.56 8.05 -1.15
CA VAL A 187 43.27 8.80 -0.09
C VAL A 187 43.46 7.98 1.17
N ASP A 188 42.58 7.00 1.45
CA ASP A 188 42.53 6.24 2.72
C ASP A 188 42.81 4.73 2.58
N ALA A 189 43.65 4.32 1.59
CA ALA A 189 44.26 2.98 1.68
C ALA A 189 45.21 3.01 2.89
N PRO A 190 44.97 2.28 3.99
CA PRO A 190 45.92 2.22 5.09
C PRO A 190 47.26 1.70 4.50
N LYS A 191 48.29 2.53 4.61
CA LYS A 191 49.68 2.07 4.32
C LYS A 191 49.93 0.90 5.25
N GLU A 192 49.94 -0.33 4.70
CA GLU A 192 50.44 -1.47 5.43
C GLU A 192 51.80 -1.10 6.00
N SER A 193 51.89 -1.02 7.32
CA SER A 193 53.16 -0.90 7.99
C SER A 193 53.93 -2.18 7.68
N ILE A 194 54.86 -2.06 6.75
CA ILE A 194 55.95 -3.05 6.57
C ILE A 194 56.76 -2.97 7.85
N ALA A 195 56.37 -3.75 8.86
CA ALA A 195 57.25 -4.09 9.96
C ALA A 195 58.22 -5.09 9.39
N ALA A 196 59.40 -4.58 9.02
CA ALA A 196 60.53 -5.38 8.72
C ALA A 196 61.10 -6.01 10.02
N ILE A 197 61.28 -7.32 9.98
CA ILE A 197 62.28 -8.16 10.68
C ILE A 197 62.22 -8.12 12.21
#